data_b51774d86f567bcbd442746fe9d6ef48
#
_entry.id   b51774d86f567bcbd442746fe9d6ef48
#
_cell.length_a   1.000
_cell.length_b   1.000
_cell.length_c   1.000
_cell.angle_alpha   90.00
_cell.angle_beta   90.00
_cell.angle_gamma   90.00
#
_symmetry.space_group_name_H-M   'P 1'
#
loop_
_entity.id
_entity.type
_entity.pdbx_description
1 polymer ?
#
loop_
_entity_poly.entity_id
_entity_poly.type
_entity_poly.pdbx_seq_one_letter_code
_entity_poly.pdbx_strand_id
1 'polypeptide(L)'
;PLKGENRSIVKNGLEILSNTNLAGIKTLLEKSKTDKFFGKPNTELVSFQLAPRLNAPGRLGDSEPALQILMTDNNLDAIAISDRLDDINTQRKEYSFKAWEMALIQIETQNDPIISVELSDVPLGILGPTAGKIVDQTGKPAIVFQYYDDLVKASCRSNEYIDIHECLYKSNNL
;
A
#
# COMPACT_ATOMS: atom_id res chain seq x y z
N PRO A 1 -6.55 -13.91 -4.41
CA PRO A 1 -7.93 -14.39 -4.36
C PRO A 1 -8.14 -15.34 -3.17
N LEU A 2 -9.30 -15.26 -2.49
CA LEU A 2 -9.67 -16.15 -1.38
C LEU A 2 -10.15 -17.50 -1.96
N LYS A 3 -9.20 -18.33 -2.41
CA LYS A 3 -9.45 -19.66 -2.96
C LYS A 3 -8.65 -20.72 -2.19
N GLY A 4 -9.18 -21.95 -2.13
CA GLY A 4 -8.50 -23.07 -1.50
C GLY A 4 -8.12 -22.79 -0.04
N GLU A 5 -6.89 -23.08 0.33
CA GLU A 5 -6.35 -22.94 1.69
C GLU A 5 -6.40 -21.51 2.21
N ASN A 6 -6.22 -20.50 1.34
CA ASN A 6 -6.29 -19.08 1.72
C ASN A 6 -7.63 -18.72 2.37
N ARG A 7 -8.72 -19.36 1.92
CA ARG A 7 -10.05 -19.14 2.49
C ARG A 7 -10.13 -19.61 3.95
N SER A 8 -9.54 -20.77 4.24
CA SER A 8 -9.50 -21.32 5.60
C SER A 8 -8.62 -20.50 6.52
N ILE A 9 -7.45 -20.07 6.03
CA ILE A 9 -6.52 -19.20 6.78
C ILE A 9 -7.21 -17.88 7.14
N VAL A 10 -7.86 -17.23 6.19
CA VAL A 10 -8.54 -15.95 6.44
C VAL A 10 -9.72 -16.13 7.40
N LYS A 11 -10.53 -17.19 7.24
CA LYS A 11 -11.65 -17.48 8.17
C LYS A 11 -11.16 -17.62 9.61
N ASN A 12 -10.15 -18.47 9.82
CA ASN A 12 -9.60 -18.71 11.16
C ASN A 12 -8.90 -17.45 11.70
N GLY A 13 -8.16 -16.73 10.84
CA GLY A 13 -7.51 -15.47 11.21
C GLY A 13 -8.48 -14.39 11.66
N LEU A 14 -9.63 -14.24 11.01
CA LEU A 14 -10.69 -13.30 11.41
C LEU A 14 -11.34 -13.69 12.74
N GLU A 15 -11.49 -14.99 13.02
CA GLU A 15 -12.00 -15.48 14.30
C GLU A 15 -11.02 -15.19 15.44
N ILE A 16 -9.72 -15.46 15.24
CA ILE A 16 -8.65 -15.12 16.20
C ILE A 16 -8.60 -13.60 16.40
N LEU A 17 -8.67 -12.82 15.32
CA LEU A 17 -8.65 -11.37 15.36
C LEU A 17 -9.81 -10.81 16.19
N SER A 18 -10.99 -11.42 16.10
CA SER A 18 -12.19 -11.01 16.87
C SER A 18 -12.01 -11.19 18.37
N ASN A 19 -11.16 -12.10 18.79
CA ASN A 19 -10.93 -12.46 20.20
C ASN A 19 -9.50 -12.15 20.66
N THR A 20 -8.80 -11.28 19.96
CA THR A 20 -7.41 -10.97 20.27
C THR A 20 -7.24 -10.27 21.61
N ASN A 21 -6.21 -10.66 22.36
CA ASN A 21 -5.77 -9.99 23.59
C ASN A 21 -4.52 -9.12 23.36
N LEU A 22 -3.98 -9.08 22.15
CA LEU A 22 -2.83 -8.25 21.82
C LEU A 22 -3.25 -6.77 21.87
N ALA A 23 -2.65 -6.01 22.79
CA ALA A 23 -3.02 -4.61 23.07
C ALA A 23 -3.00 -3.74 21.82
N GLY A 24 -1.94 -3.84 21.01
CA GLY A 24 -1.81 -3.06 19.77
C GLY A 24 -2.88 -3.40 18.73
N ILE A 25 -3.14 -4.68 18.48
CA ILE A 25 -4.17 -5.10 17.53
C ILE A 25 -5.56 -4.70 18.01
N LYS A 26 -5.84 -4.85 19.31
CA LYS A 26 -7.11 -4.44 19.90
C LYS A 26 -7.35 -2.94 19.73
N THR A 27 -6.34 -2.12 20.00
CA THR A 27 -6.39 -0.66 19.83
C THR A 27 -6.64 -0.29 18.35
N LEU A 28 -5.93 -0.92 17.41
CA LEU A 28 -6.15 -0.70 15.98
C LEU A 28 -7.58 -1.08 15.55
N LEU A 29 -8.11 -2.19 16.05
CA LEU A 29 -9.49 -2.60 15.78
C LEU A 29 -10.51 -1.60 16.32
N GLU A 30 -10.32 -1.11 17.53
CA GLU A 30 -11.22 -0.14 18.17
C GLU A 30 -11.25 1.17 17.38
N LYS A 31 -10.07 1.69 16.96
CA LYS A 31 -9.95 2.89 16.13
C LYS A 31 -10.46 2.71 14.69
N SER A 32 -10.49 1.47 14.22
CA SER A 32 -10.96 1.15 12.86
C SER A 32 -12.47 0.98 12.78
N LYS A 33 -13.18 0.96 13.91
CA LYS A 33 -14.64 0.92 13.94
C LYS A 33 -15.18 2.26 13.42
N THR A 34 -15.87 2.17 12.30
CA THR A 34 -16.58 3.30 11.68
C THR A 34 -18.02 2.85 11.44
N ASP A 35 -18.90 3.79 11.07
CA ASP A 35 -20.30 3.46 10.74
C ASP A 35 -20.45 2.40 9.64
N LYS A 36 -19.40 2.23 8.82
CA LYS A 36 -19.34 1.20 7.76
C LYS A 36 -18.86 -0.17 8.25
N PHE A 37 -18.13 -0.22 9.36
CA PHE A 37 -17.46 -1.42 9.86
C PHE A 37 -17.88 -1.76 11.29
N PHE A 38 -19.19 -1.82 11.50
CA PHE A 38 -19.75 -2.24 12.78
C PHE A 38 -19.73 -3.77 12.91
N GLY A 39 -19.37 -4.27 14.09
CA GLY A 39 -19.47 -5.68 14.44
C GLY A 39 -18.13 -6.42 14.45
N LYS A 40 -18.17 -7.71 14.04
CA LYS A 40 -16.95 -8.54 14.01
C LYS A 40 -16.04 -8.15 12.86
N PRO A 41 -14.71 -8.24 13.08
CA PRO A 41 -13.75 -8.02 11.99
C PRO A 41 -14.06 -8.87 10.76
N ASN A 42 -13.97 -8.26 9.60
CA ASN A 42 -14.17 -8.90 8.31
C ASN A 42 -13.01 -8.54 7.35
N THR A 43 -13.01 -9.13 6.17
CA THR A 43 -11.95 -8.90 5.17
C THR A 43 -11.86 -7.45 4.72
N GLU A 44 -12.97 -6.72 4.66
CA GLU A 44 -13.00 -5.31 4.26
C GLU A 44 -12.35 -4.43 5.32
N LEU A 45 -12.68 -4.63 6.62
CA LEU A 45 -12.04 -3.91 7.71
C LEU A 45 -10.52 -4.13 7.70
N VAL A 46 -10.07 -5.38 7.52
CA VAL A 46 -8.64 -5.68 7.44
C VAL A 46 -8.01 -4.98 6.24
N SER A 47 -8.60 -5.10 5.04
CA SER A 47 -8.01 -4.58 3.80
C SER A 47 -8.02 -3.06 3.71
N PHE A 48 -9.05 -2.40 4.23
CA PHE A 48 -9.24 -0.95 4.04
C PHE A 48 -8.96 -0.12 5.29
N GLN A 49 -8.88 -0.74 6.46
CA GLN A 49 -8.61 -0.03 7.71
C GLN A 49 -7.31 -0.46 8.38
N LEU A 50 -7.09 -1.74 8.62
CA LEU A 50 -5.90 -2.19 9.34
C LEU A 50 -4.65 -2.20 8.46
N ALA A 51 -4.71 -2.89 7.31
CA ALA A 51 -3.55 -3.06 6.44
C ALA A 51 -2.97 -1.73 5.93
N PRO A 52 -3.77 -0.70 5.55
CA PRO A 52 -3.22 0.59 5.16
C PRO A 52 -2.41 1.29 6.25
N ARG A 53 -2.84 1.19 7.52
CA ARG A 53 -2.13 1.75 8.67
C ARG A 53 -0.80 1.05 8.93
N LEU A 54 -0.81 -0.28 8.90
CA LEU A 54 0.41 -1.10 9.09
C LEU A 54 1.40 -0.98 7.93
N ASN A 55 0.93 -0.76 6.72
CA ASN A 55 1.79 -0.65 5.54
C ASN A 55 2.34 0.77 5.31
N ALA A 56 1.68 1.80 5.84
CA ALA A 56 2.06 3.20 5.62
C ALA A 56 3.49 3.53 6.07
N PRO A 57 3.95 3.10 7.27
CA PRO A 57 5.30 3.37 7.74
C PRO A 57 6.38 2.87 6.78
N GLY A 58 6.29 1.63 6.32
CA GLY A 58 7.24 1.06 5.37
C GLY A 58 7.22 1.75 4.01
N ARG A 59 6.10 2.35 3.59
CA ARG A 59 6.05 3.15 2.36
C ARG A 59 6.72 4.51 2.51
N LEU A 60 6.77 5.06 3.71
CA LEU A 60 7.45 6.33 4.00
C LEU A 60 8.91 6.15 4.46
N GLY A 61 9.40 4.91 4.53
CA GLY A 61 10.81 4.60 4.78
C GLY A 61 11.15 4.14 6.20
N ASP A 62 10.19 4.11 7.13
CA ASP A 62 10.39 3.64 8.50
C ASP A 62 9.28 2.66 8.90
N SER A 63 9.55 1.36 8.95
CA SER A 63 8.58 0.33 9.34
C SER A 63 8.51 0.04 10.84
N GLU A 64 9.35 0.67 11.64
CA GLU A 64 9.45 0.43 13.09
C GLU A 64 8.11 0.63 13.83
N PRO A 65 7.30 1.68 13.58
CA PRO A 65 6.01 1.85 14.26
C PRO A 65 5.03 0.70 13.99
N ALA A 66 5.08 0.11 12.79
CA ALA A 66 4.24 -1.04 12.47
C ALA A 66 4.67 -2.30 13.22
N LEU A 67 5.96 -2.49 13.46
CA LEU A 67 6.46 -3.58 14.29
C LEU A 67 6.10 -3.35 15.75
N GLN A 68 6.30 -2.14 16.27
CA GLN A 68 6.03 -1.78 17.65
C GLN A 68 4.57 -2.03 18.05
N ILE A 69 3.59 -1.66 17.21
CA ILE A 69 2.16 -1.89 17.50
C ILE A 69 1.82 -3.39 17.56
N LEU A 70 2.53 -4.23 16.80
CA LEU A 70 2.30 -5.67 16.81
C LEU A 70 2.94 -6.37 18.01
N MET A 71 3.97 -5.76 18.60
CA MET A 71 4.77 -6.34 19.67
C MET A 71 4.40 -5.82 21.06
N THR A 72 3.72 -4.67 21.16
CA THR A 72 3.38 -4.08 22.44
C THR A 72 2.25 -4.84 23.13
N ASP A 73 2.40 -5.06 24.43
CA ASP A 73 1.40 -5.57 25.36
C ASP A 73 0.86 -4.49 26.32
N ASN A 74 1.42 -3.28 26.25
CA ASN A 74 1.01 -2.12 27.05
C ASN A 74 -0.07 -1.30 26.32
N ASN A 75 -1.21 -1.09 26.98
CA ASN A 75 -2.33 -0.35 26.40
C ASN A 75 -2.02 1.13 26.12
N LEU A 76 -1.24 1.80 26.97
CA LEU A 76 -0.90 3.22 26.77
C LEU A 76 0.04 3.38 25.56
N ASP A 77 1.05 2.50 25.45
CA ASP A 77 1.94 2.49 24.30
C ASP A 77 1.17 2.15 23.02
N ALA A 78 0.24 1.19 23.07
CA ALA A 78 -0.61 0.83 21.94
C ALA A 78 -1.42 2.03 21.42
N ILE A 79 -1.98 2.84 22.31
CA ILE A 79 -2.71 4.06 21.94
C ILE A 79 -1.77 5.06 21.25
N ALA A 80 -0.63 5.37 21.87
CA ALA A 80 0.32 6.34 21.33
C ALA A 80 0.88 5.90 19.96
N ILE A 81 1.25 4.62 19.81
CA ILE A 81 1.75 4.08 18.53
C ILE A 81 0.65 4.08 17.48
N SER A 82 -0.59 3.76 17.85
CA SER A 82 -1.73 3.78 16.93
C SER A 82 -2.04 5.19 16.43
N ASP A 83 -1.94 6.23 17.28
CA ASP A 83 -2.05 7.64 16.86
C ASP A 83 -0.97 7.98 15.82
N ARG A 84 0.28 7.62 16.12
CA ARG A 84 1.39 7.80 15.18
C ARG A 84 1.15 7.09 13.84
N LEU A 85 0.60 5.88 13.85
CA LEU A 85 0.26 5.15 12.62
C LEU A 85 -0.85 5.84 11.80
N ASP A 86 -1.82 6.47 12.47
CA ASP A 86 -2.87 7.26 11.81
C ASP A 86 -2.28 8.49 11.12
N ASP A 87 -1.37 9.20 11.78
CA ASP A 87 -0.66 10.36 11.21
C ASP A 87 0.17 9.95 9.99
N ILE A 88 0.98 8.89 10.12
CA ILE A 88 1.79 8.35 9.01
C ILE A 88 0.90 7.91 7.83
N ASN A 89 -0.23 7.27 8.11
CA ASN A 89 -1.16 6.86 7.05
C ASN A 89 -1.84 8.06 6.39
N THR A 90 -2.06 9.15 7.11
CA THR A 90 -2.57 10.41 6.55
C THR A 90 -1.53 11.04 5.62
N GLN A 91 -0.28 11.17 6.05
CA GLN A 91 0.82 11.62 5.22
C GLN A 91 0.99 10.76 3.96
N ARG A 92 0.91 9.44 4.10
CA ARG A 92 0.98 8.51 2.95
C ARG A 92 -0.15 8.79 1.94
N LYS A 93 -1.37 9.11 2.41
CA LYS A 93 -2.49 9.48 1.53
C LYS A 93 -2.21 10.78 0.79
N GLU A 94 -1.66 11.79 1.45
CA GLU A 94 -1.28 13.06 0.85
C GLU A 94 -0.22 12.88 -0.24
N TYR A 95 0.84 12.10 0.03
CA TYR A 95 1.83 11.76 -1.00
C TYR A 95 1.23 10.97 -2.16
N SER A 96 0.30 10.04 -1.89
CA SER A 96 -0.37 9.29 -2.95
C SER A 96 -1.27 10.19 -3.81
N PHE A 97 -1.90 11.21 -3.22
CA PHE A 97 -2.70 12.18 -3.93
C PHE A 97 -1.80 13.07 -4.81
N LYS A 98 -0.72 13.64 -4.24
CA LYS A 98 0.27 14.43 -4.98
C LYS A 98 0.84 13.65 -6.18
N ALA A 99 1.28 12.41 -5.94
CA ALA A 99 1.81 11.53 -6.98
C ALA A 99 0.80 11.28 -8.10
N TRP A 100 -0.48 11.14 -7.74
CA TRP A 100 -1.54 10.94 -8.71
C TRP A 100 -1.81 12.18 -9.56
N GLU A 101 -1.83 13.37 -8.98
CA GLU A 101 -1.98 14.63 -9.74
C GLU A 101 -0.84 14.81 -10.74
N MET A 102 0.41 14.56 -10.31
CA MET A 102 1.58 14.59 -11.19
C MET A 102 1.48 13.57 -12.34
N ALA A 103 0.98 12.37 -12.03
CA ALA A 103 0.80 11.32 -13.03
C ALA A 103 -0.28 11.67 -14.07
N LEU A 104 -1.41 12.22 -13.65
CA LEU A 104 -2.51 12.60 -14.56
C LEU A 104 -2.04 13.53 -15.66
N ILE A 105 -1.29 14.57 -15.33
CA ILE A 105 -0.76 15.55 -16.29
C ILE A 105 0.10 14.85 -17.36
N GLN A 106 0.90 13.87 -16.96
CA GLN A 106 1.80 13.17 -17.87
C GLN A 106 1.06 12.13 -18.73
N ILE A 107 0.05 11.45 -18.15
CA ILE A 107 -0.73 10.42 -18.86
C ILE A 107 -1.54 11.02 -20.01
N GLU A 108 -2.13 12.22 -19.83
CA GLU A 108 -2.96 12.88 -20.83
C GLU A 108 -2.22 13.13 -22.16
N THR A 109 -0.91 13.25 -22.12
CA THR A 109 -0.07 13.53 -23.30
C THR A 109 0.54 12.27 -23.93
N GLN A 110 0.36 11.09 -23.32
CA GLN A 110 0.99 9.84 -23.76
C GLN A 110 0.02 8.94 -24.52
N ASN A 111 0.40 8.59 -25.77
CA ASN A 111 -0.31 7.58 -26.57
C ASN A 111 0.44 6.25 -26.69
N ASP A 112 1.57 6.13 -26.01
CA ASP A 112 2.45 4.95 -26.08
C ASP A 112 1.76 3.69 -25.51
N PRO A 113 2.20 2.50 -25.93
CA PRO A 113 1.69 1.24 -25.42
C PRO A 113 2.05 0.99 -23.96
N ILE A 114 3.07 1.66 -23.43
CA ILE A 114 3.52 1.65 -22.02
C ILE A 114 3.52 3.06 -21.51
N ILE A 115 2.87 3.29 -20.38
CA ILE A 115 2.84 4.61 -19.72
C ILE A 115 4.09 4.78 -18.87
N SER A 116 4.84 5.84 -19.11
CA SER A 116 6.03 6.20 -18.32
C SER A 116 5.79 7.49 -17.58
N VAL A 117 5.90 7.48 -16.24
CA VAL A 117 5.64 8.65 -15.39
C VAL A 117 6.84 8.91 -14.50
N GLU A 118 7.35 10.13 -14.56
CA GLU A 118 8.35 10.63 -13.62
C GLU A 118 7.65 11.28 -12.44
N LEU A 119 8.06 10.90 -11.22
CA LEU A 119 7.63 11.56 -10.00
C LEU A 119 8.82 12.22 -9.31
N SER A 120 8.59 13.35 -8.68
CA SER A 120 9.57 14.03 -7.83
C SER A 120 8.98 14.33 -6.45
N ASP A 121 9.84 14.45 -5.45
CA ASP A 121 9.47 14.85 -4.08
C ASP A 121 8.36 13.98 -3.44
N VAL A 122 8.38 12.69 -3.74
CA VAL A 122 7.52 11.69 -3.10
C VAL A 122 8.36 10.51 -2.61
N PRO A 123 7.98 9.86 -1.50
CA PRO A 123 8.68 8.67 -1.02
C PRO A 123 8.66 7.54 -2.07
N LEU A 124 9.76 6.80 -2.19
CA LEU A 124 9.89 5.70 -3.17
C LEU A 124 8.79 4.62 -3.01
N GLY A 125 8.31 4.39 -1.79
CA GLY A 125 7.22 3.45 -1.53
C GLY A 125 5.86 3.83 -2.11
N ILE A 126 5.74 5.05 -2.70
CA ILE A 126 4.53 5.53 -3.38
C ILE A 126 4.54 5.17 -4.88
N LEU A 127 5.71 4.94 -5.49
CA LEU A 127 5.81 4.65 -6.93
C LEU A 127 4.97 3.42 -7.33
N GLY A 128 5.06 2.34 -6.56
CA GLY A 128 4.36 1.09 -6.86
C GLY A 128 2.82 1.20 -6.85
N PRO A 129 2.21 1.76 -5.79
CA PRO A 129 0.77 2.06 -5.78
C PRO A 129 0.32 2.98 -6.91
N THR A 130 1.13 3.99 -7.26
CA THR A 130 0.83 4.90 -8.38
C THR A 130 0.85 4.15 -9.71
N ALA A 131 1.88 3.32 -9.96
CA ALA A 131 1.93 2.48 -11.15
C ALA A 131 0.71 1.54 -11.26
N GLY A 132 0.31 0.90 -10.14
CA GLY A 132 -0.89 0.07 -10.10
C GLY A 132 -2.14 0.84 -10.49
N LYS A 133 -2.33 2.03 -9.91
CA LYS A 133 -3.48 2.89 -10.22
C LYS A 133 -3.51 3.33 -11.69
N ILE A 134 -2.35 3.59 -12.31
CA ILE A 134 -2.26 3.91 -13.74
C ILE A 134 -2.74 2.72 -14.57
N VAL A 135 -2.27 1.50 -14.28
CA VAL A 135 -2.71 0.29 -14.99
C VAL A 135 -4.22 0.08 -14.85
N ASP A 136 -4.74 0.20 -13.63
CA ASP A 136 -6.18 0.04 -13.37
C ASP A 136 -7.04 1.05 -14.16
N GLN A 137 -6.54 2.27 -14.37
CA GLN A 137 -7.28 3.33 -15.05
C GLN A 137 -7.11 3.31 -16.56
N THR A 138 -5.92 2.96 -17.07
CA THR A 138 -5.59 3.04 -18.50
C THR A 138 -5.66 1.69 -19.23
N GLY A 139 -5.59 0.58 -18.47
CA GLY A 139 -5.42 -0.76 -19.04
C GLY A 139 -4.04 -1.03 -19.63
N LYS A 140 -3.14 -0.04 -19.61
CA LYS A 140 -1.78 -0.15 -20.16
C LYS A 140 -0.77 -0.47 -19.08
N PRO A 141 0.32 -1.20 -19.37
CA PRO A 141 1.46 -1.31 -18.46
C PRO A 141 2.02 0.06 -18.09
N ALA A 142 2.52 0.18 -16.87
CA ALA A 142 3.05 1.44 -16.35
C ALA A 142 4.41 1.28 -15.70
N ILE A 143 5.28 2.24 -15.95
CA ILE A 143 6.58 2.45 -15.32
C ILE A 143 6.52 3.79 -14.62
N VAL A 144 6.59 3.80 -13.29
CA VAL A 144 6.67 5.02 -12.49
C VAL A 144 8.06 5.09 -11.90
N PHE A 145 8.77 6.17 -12.14
CA PHE A 145 10.17 6.30 -11.77
C PHE A 145 10.50 7.65 -11.15
N GLN A 146 11.65 7.68 -10.50
CA GLN A 146 12.23 8.88 -9.88
C GLN A 146 13.75 8.83 -10.00
N TYR A 147 14.33 9.97 -10.28
CA TYR A 147 15.79 10.15 -10.19
C TYR A 147 16.21 10.19 -8.72
N TYR A 148 17.21 9.43 -8.39
CA TYR A 148 17.77 9.34 -7.05
C TYR A 148 19.29 9.29 -7.13
N ASP A 149 19.91 10.42 -6.89
CA ASP A 149 21.34 10.67 -7.17
C ASP A 149 21.65 10.31 -8.64
N ASP A 150 22.65 9.45 -8.87
CA ASP A 150 23.05 9.00 -10.21
C ASP A 150 22.24 7.78 -10.71
N LEU A 151 21.17 7.41 -10.01
CA LEU A 151 20.37 6.24 -10.33
C LEU A 151 18.92 6.62 -10.62
N VAL A 152 18.25 5.76 -11.41
CA VAL A 152 16.81 5.81 -11.56
C VAL A 152 16.20 4.65 -10.77
N LYS A 153 15.31 4.97 -9.84
CA LYS A 153 14.50 3.98 -9.14
C LYS A 153 13.10 3.96 -9.71
N ALA A 154 12.63 2.78 -10.10
CA ALA A 154 11.34 2.62 -10.74
C ALA A 154 10.50 1.53 -10.09
N SER A 155 9.19 1.63 -10.28
CA SER A 155 8.24 0.58 -10.01
C SER A 155 7.38 0.33 -11.24
N CYS A 156 7.33 -0.92 -11.69
CA CYS A 156 6.59 -1.31 -12.87
C CYS A 156 5.36 -2.12 -12.48
N ARG A 157 4.28 -1.94 -13.23
CA ARG A 157 3.07 -2.74 -13.14
C ARG A 157 2.61 -3.11 -14.54
N SER A 158 2.07 -4.32 -14.66
CA SER A 158 1.61 -4.88 -15.93
C SER A 158 0.11 -5.13 -15.88
N ASN A 159 -0.48 -5.21 -17.06
CA ASN A 159 -1.79 -5.79 -17.24
C ASN A 159 -1.68 -7.32 -17.42
N GLU A 160 -2.81 -7.99 -17.65
CA GLU A 160 -2.86 -9.44 -17.80
C GLU A 160 -2.28 -9.96 -19.14
N TYR A 161 -2.03 -9.07 -20.12
CA TYR A 161 -1.59 -9.42 -21.47
C TYR A 161 -0.09 -9.26 -21.68
N ILE A 162 0.61 -8.52 -20.83
CA ILE A 162 2.03 -8.17 -20.99
C ILE A 162 2.81 -8.57 -19.75
N ASP A 163 3.82 -9.41 -19.91
CA ASP A 163 4.81 -9.66 -18.86
C ASP A 163 5.91 -8.60 -18.92
N ILE A 164 5.74 -7.53 -18.12
CA ILE A 164 6.71 -6.43 -18.07
C ILE A 164 8.07 -6.88 -17.54
N HIS A 165 8.12 -7.92 -16.71
CA HIS A 165 9.38 -8.46 -16.21
C HIS A 165 10.19 -9.09 -17.37
N GLU A 166 9.53 -9.88 -18.23
CA GLU A 166 10.16 -10.47 -19.39
C GLU A 166 10.62 -9.39 -20.39
N CYS A 167 9.80 -8.34 -20.58
CA CYS A 167 10.15 -7.22 -21.45
C CYS A 167 11.42 -6.50 -20.93
N LEU A 168 11.50 -6.19 -19.66
CA LEU A 168 12.68 -5.53 -19.05
C LEU A 168 13.91 -6.43 -19.10
N TYR A 169 13.75 -7.73 -18.85
CA TYR A 169 14.86 -8.67 -18.92
C TYR A 169 15.47 -8.75 -20.34
N LYS A 170 14.62 -8.78 -21.38
CA LYS A 170 15.08 -8.77 -22.78
C LYS A 170 15.73 -7.45 -23.17
N SER A 171 15.28 -6.33 -22.62
CA SER A 171 15.85 -4.99 -22.89
C SER A 171 17.24 -4.78 -22.27
N ASN A 172 17.61 -5.57 -21.28
CA ASN A 172 18.91 -5.45 -20.60
C ASN A 172 20.11 -5.87 -21.50
N ASN A 173 19.84 -6.37 -22.70
CA ASN A 173 20.83 -6.77 -23.70
C ASN A 173 20.92 -5.79 -24.90
N LEU A 174 20.28 -4.64 -24.79
CA LEU A 174 20.34 -3.53 -25.75
C LEU A 174 21.27 -2.43 -25.25
#